data_6984d657b1bdb240a0f83dd24be18cc7
#
_entry.id   6984d657b1bdb240a0f83dd24be18cc7
#
_cell.length_a   1.000
_cell.length_b   1.000
_cell.length_c   1.000
_cell.angle_alpha   90.00
_cell.angle_beta   90.00
_cell.angle_gamma   90.00
#
_symmetry.space_group_name_H-M   'P 1'
#
loop_
_entity.id
_entity.type
_entity.pdbx_description
1 polymer ?
#
loop_
_entity_poly.entity_id
_entity_poly.type
_entity_poly.pdbx_seq_one_letter_code
_entity_poly.pdbx_strand_id
1 'polypeptide(L)'
;MVILGPTASGKSAAAIRLAKKFDGEIISADSRQIYRGMDMGTGKVEGTWNEKNKALISEDIAHHAIDIVDPNEDFNVADFKKYANKKIEEILHRGKVPIICGGTGFWISAVVDDLDFPEVAPDWKLRKELGKKSAEDLFAELEKMDPERTVSIDPNNKFRLIRATEICKALGSVPKPKTREQKSIPYEFLQIGIKTEKEDLHSKIKKRLDERFDLGMIEEVEGLYKNNVSWERLEGFGLEYRRVHYAKRQMTWFQKDKRIVWMETYGEIEKETKGFIGK
;
A
#
# COMPACT_ATOMS: atom_id res chain seq x y z
N MET A 1 4.01 10.45 10.66
CA MET A 1 4.05 9.18 11.42
C MET A 1 3.51 8.05 10.56
N VAL A 2 3.99 6.82 10.76
CA VAL A 2 3.56 5.63 9.98
C VAL A 2 3.19 4.51 10.94
N ILE A 3 1.97 3.97 10.82
CA ILE A 3 1.49 2.80 11.55
C ILE A 3 1.32 1.66 10.55
N LEU A 4 2.09 0.61 10.73
CA LEU A 4 2.15 -0.50 9.78
C LEU A 4 2.06 -1.87 10.50
N GLY A 5 1.79 -2.89 9.73
CA GLY A 5 1.67 -4.25 10.23
C GLY A 5 0.84 -5.13 9.31
N PRO A 6 0.74 -6.43 9.61
CA PRO A 6 -0.04 -7.35 8.80
C PRO A 6 -1.54 -7.03 8.87
N THR A 7 -2.31 -7.61 7.95
CA THR A 7 -3.77 -7.54 8.05
C THR A 7 -4.24 -8.13 9.38
N ALA A 8 -5.32 -7.62 9.94
CA ALA A 8 -5.88 -8.01 11.24
C ALA A 8 -4.97 -7.77 12.48
N SER A 9 -3.91 -6.97 12.37
CA SER A 9 -3.04 -6.63 13.53
C SER A 9 -3.58 -5.52 14.43
N GLY A 10 -4.70 -4.89 14.10
CA GLY A 10 -5.24 -3.76 14.88
C GLY A 10 -4.67 -2.38 14.54
N LYS A 11 -3.87 -2.26 13.47
CA LYS A 11 -3.24 -0.99 13.06
C LYS A 11 -4.23 0.17 12.84
N SER A 12 -5.41 -0.09 12.25
CA SER A 12 -6.42 0.95 12.01
C SER A 12 -6.98 1.51 13.32
N ALA A 13 -7.30 0.64 14.30
CA ALA A 13 -7.76 1.07 15.60
C ALA A 13 -6.68 1.88 16.35
N ALA A 14 -5.42 1.45 16.26
CA ALA A 14 -4.31 2.21 16.86
C ALA A 14 -4.16 3.59 16.20
N ALA A 15 -4.24 3.66 14.85
CA ALA A 15 -4.14 4.91 14.10
C ALA A 15 -5.28 5.88 14.45
N ILE A 16 -6.53 5.41 14.57
CA ILE A 16 -7.68 6.23 14.97
C ILE A 16 -7.49 6.80 16.39
N ARG A 17 -7.06 5.96 17.35
CA ARG A 17 -6.79 6.43 18.72
C ARG A 17 -5.69 7.48 18.77
N LEU A 18 -4.63 7.32 17.98
CA LEU A 18 -3.55 8.31 17.87
C LEU A 18 -4.04 9.60 17.20
N ALA A 19 -4.84 9.50 16.14
CA ALA A 19 -5.41 10.65 15.45
C ALA A 19 -6.30 11.47 16.39
N LYS A 20 -7.15 10.82 17.21
CA LYS A 20 -7.95 11.51 18.24
C LYS A 20 -7.09 12.21 19.27
N LYS A 21 -5.99 11.59 19.69
CA LYS A 21 -5.16 12.12 20.77
C LYS A 21 -4.23 13.25 20.35
N PHE A 22 -3.73 13.20 19.12
CA PHE A 22 -2.73 14.13 18.61
C PHE A 22 -3.25 15.04 17.50
N ASP A 23 -4.57 15.21 17.39
CA ASP A 23 -5.24 15.99 16.33
C ASP A 23 -4.71 15.62 14.94
N GLY A 24 -4.79 14.34 14.60
CA GLY A 24 -4.26 13.81 13.35
C GLY A 24 -5.33 13.48 12.32
N GLU A 25 -4.89 13.26 11.08
CA GLU A 25 -5.69 12.71 10.00
C GLU A 25 -4.95 11.50 9.41
N ILE A 26 -5.70 10.50 8.91
CA ILE A 26 -5.15 9.23 8.46
C ILE A 26 -5.05 9.21 6.93
N ILE A 27 -3.94 8.70 6.40
CA ILE A 27 -3.73 8.40 4.97
C ILE A 27 -3.59 6.89 4.86
N SER A 28 -4.58 6.23 4.25
CA SER A 28 -4.56 4.77 4.07
C SER A 28 -3.49 4.36 3.05
N ALA A 29 -2.51 3.55 3.48
CA ALA A 29 -1.52 2.92 2.61
C ALA A 29 -1.91 1.46 2.32
N ASP A 30 -3.12 1.26 1.85
CA ASP A 30 -3.64 -0.03 1.40
C ASP A 30 -4.07 0.05 -0.07
N SER A 31 -3.41 -0.72 -0.94
CA SER A 31 -3.62 -0.68 -2.39
C SER A 31 -4.98 -1.23 -2.84
N ARG A 32 -5.84 -1.63 -1.93
CA ARG A 32 -7.19 -2.12 -2.24
C ARG A 32 -8.28 -1.20 -1.70
N GLN A 33 -8.04 -0.54 -0.57
CA GLN A 33 -9.01 0.39 0.03
C GLN A 33 -9.23 1.66 -0.78
N ILE A 34 -8.38 1.96 -1.74
CA ILE A 34 -8.52 3.12 -2.64
C ILE A 34 -9.71 3.00 -3.59
N TYR A 35 -10.18 1.78 -3.89
CA TYR A 35 -11.22 1.53 -4.87
C TYR A 35 -12.61 1.64 -4.27
N ARG A 36 -13.50 2.41 -4.93
CA ARG A 36 -14.89 2.58 -4.52
C ARG A 36 -15.67 1.27 -4.60
N GLY A 37 -16.57 1.04 -3.63
CA GLY A 37 -17.45 -0.13 -3.62
C GLY A 37 -16.75 -1.45 -3.32
N MET A 38 -15.48 -1.43 -2.90
CA MET A 38 -14.74 -2.58 -2.41
C MET A 38 -14.54 -2.47 -0.90
N ASP A 39 -15.62 -2.56 -0.13
CA ASP A 39 -15.63 -2.19 1.28
C ASP A 39 -15.33 -3.39 2.19
N MET A 40 -16.15 -4.44 2.08
CA MET A 40 -16.02 -5.67 2.88
C MET A 40 -14.78 -6.47 2.49
N GLY A 41 -14.59 -6.71 1.18
CA GLY A 41 -13.43 -7.42 0.65
C GLY A 41 -12.10 -6.79 1.02
N THR A 42 -12.01 -5.48 1.23
CA THR A 42 -10.76 -4.79 1.57
C THR A 42 -10.68 -4.41 3.06
N GLY A 43 -11.81 -4.44 3.76
CA GLY A 43 -11.93 -4.10 5.17
C GLY A 43 -11.64 -2.67 5.48
N LYS A 44 -12.26 -1.80 4.75
CA LYS A 44 -12.33 -0.40 5.07
C LYS A 44 -12.92 -0.20 6.46
N VAL A 45 -12.58 0.90 7.09
CA VAL A 45 -13.26 1.35 8.29
C VAL A 45 -14.68 1.81 7.93
N GLU A 46 -15.63 1.59 8.82
CA GLU A 46 -16.97 2.14 8.67
C GLU A 46 -16.93 3.65 8.79
N GLY A 47 -17.65 4.35 7.93
CA GLY A 47 -17.65 5.81 7.96
C GLY A 47 -18.55 6.42 6.89
N THR A 48 -18.56 7.74 6.86
CA THR A 48 -19.34 8.54 5.91
C THR A 48 -18.43 9.35 5.01
N TRP A 49 -18.65 9.31 3.71
CA TRP A 49 -17.90 10.13 2.77
C TRP A 49 -18.20 11.62 2.94
N ASN A 50 -17.16 12.43 3.04
CA ASN A 50 -17.25 13.88 3.15
C ASN A 50 -16.72 14.54 1.86
N GLU A 51 -17.62 15.12 1.08
CA GLU A 51 -17.29 15.75 -0.21
C GLU A 51 -16.36 16.96 -0.07
N LYS A 52 -16.47 17.73 1.01
CA LYS A 52 -15.65 18.91 1.24
C LYS A 52 -14.18 18.52 1.48
N ASN A 53 -13.94 17.50 2.26
CA ASN A 53 -12.59 17.04 2.60
C ASN A 53 -12.07 15.98 1.60
N LYS A 54 -12.94 15.44 0.75
CA LYS A 54 -12.66 14.28 -0.11
C LYS A 54 -12.00 13.15 0.69
N ALA A 55 -12.65 12.77 1.78
CA ALA A 55 -12.17 11.78 2.74
C ALA A 55 -13.34 11.01 3.35
N LEU A 56 -13.11 9.78 3.75
CA LEU A 56 -14.02 9.00 4.57
C LEU A 56 -13.87 9.47 6.03
N ILE A 57 -14.95 9.83 6.68
CA ILE A 57 -14.95 10.20 8.11
C ILE A 57 -15.38 8.98 8.91
N SER A 58 -14.49 8.49 9.74
CA SER A 58 -14.72 7.40 10.67
C SER A 58 -14.33 7.84 12.07
N GLU A 59 -15.24 7.68 13.04
CA GLU A 59 -15.03 8.10 14.43
C GLU A 59 -14.52 9.55 14.56
N ASP A 60 -15.06 10.47 13.76
CA ASP A 60 -14.69 11.89 13.62
C ASP A 60 -13.29 12.15 13.06
N ILE A 61 -12.58 11.12 12.58
CA ILE A 61 -11.27 11.23 11.96
C ILE A 61 -11.38 11.13 10.43
N ALA A 62 -10.70 12.02 9.73
CA ALA A 62 -10.61 11.98 8.27
C ALA A 62 -9.62 10.88 7.83
N HIS A 63 -10.10 9.99 6.96
CA HIS A 63 -9.33 8.95 6.30
C HIS A 63 -9.20 9.26 4.82
N HIS A 64 -8.00 9.64 4.40
CA HIS A 64 -7.65 9.89 3.01
C HIS A 64 -7.18 8.62 2.31
N ALA A 65 -7.14 8.61 0.98
CA ALA A 65 -6.80 7.47 0.14
C ALA A 65 -7.72 6.24 0.34
N ILE A 66 -8.99 6.48 0.69
CA ILE A 66 -10.07 5.50 0.67
C ILE A 66 -11.09 6.00 -0.34
N ASP A 67 -11.66 5.12 -1.17
CA ASP A 67 -12.71 5.43 -2.15
C ASP A 67 -12.38 6.57 -3.15
N ILE A 68 -11.13 6.69 -3.54
CA ILE A 68 -10.67 7.76 -4.42
C ILE A 68 -10.61 7.38 -5.91
N VAL A 69 -10.68 6.08 -6.23
CA VAL A 69 -10.50 5.53 -7.59
C VAL A 69 -11.65 4.60 -7.95
N ASP A 70 -12.10 4.62 -9.21
CA ASP A 70 -13.04 3.62 -9.71
C ASP A 70 -12.36 2.24 -9.85
N PRO A 71 -13.04 1.12 -9.57
CA PRO A 71 -12.45 -0.21 -9.73
C PRO A 71 -11.91 -0.53 -11.12
N ASN A 72 -12.40 0.12 -12.16
CA ASN A 72 -11.92 -0.05 -13.53
C ASN A 72 -10.70 0.83 -13.87
N GLU A 73 -10.37 1.80 -13.02
CA GLU A 73 -9.21 2.66 -13.23
C GLU A 73 -7.93 2.03 -12.67
N ASP A 74 -6.81 2.34 -13.32
CA ASP A 74 -5.50 1.95 -12.82
C ASP A 74 -4.97 2.99 -11.83
N PHE A 75 -4.45 2.50 -10.70
CA PHE A 75 -3.79 3.33 -9.71
C PHE A 75 -2.56 2.59 -9.18
N ASN A 76 -1.42 3.18 -9.35
CA ASN A 76 -0.14 2.57 -9.04
C ASN A 76 0.59 3.26 -7.88
N VAL A 77 1.77 2.76 -7.53
CA VAL A 77 2.58 3.28 -6.42
C VAL A 77 3.06 4.71 -6.64
N ALA A 78 3.31 5.12 -7.89
CA ALA A 78 3.73 6.50 -8.19
C ALA A 78 2.57 7.48 -7.98
N ASP A 79 1.35 7.08 -8.38
CA ASP A 79 0.12 7.84 -8.13
C ASP A 79 -0.13 7.98 -6.63
N PHE A 80 0.02 6.88 -5.88
CA PHE A 80 -0.10 6.90 -4.42
C PHE A 80 0.92 7.85 -3.77
N LYS A 81 2.20 7.75 -4.16
CA LYS A 81 3.26 8.63 -3.63
C LYS A 81 2.89 10.10 -3.83
N LYS A 82 2.49 10.46 -5.04
CA LYS A 82 2.08 11.83 -5.38
C LYS A 82 0.87 12.28 -4.53
N TYR A 83 -0.14 11.43 -4.43
CA TYR A 83 -1.33 11.70 -3.63
C TYR A 83 -1.00 11.86 -2.15
N ALA A 84 -0.22 10.91 -1.58
CA ALA A 84 0.12 10.90 -0.17
C ALA A 84 0.98 12.10 0.23
N ASN A 85 1.99 12.48 -0.57
CA ASN A 85 2.82 13.65 -0.31
C ASN A 85 1.97 14.93 -0.30
N LYS A 86 1.09 15.10 -1.28
CA LYS A 86 0.15 16.24 -1.30
C LYS A 86 -0.73 16.26 -0.04
N LYS A 87 -1.24 15.11 0.39
CA LYS A 87 -2.08 15.03 1.61
C LYS A 87 -1.28 15.30 2.88
N ILE A 88 -0.04 14.84 2.97
CA ILE A 88 0.86 15.18 4.09
C ILE A 88 1.01 16.69 4.21
N GLU A 89 1.32 17.36 3.11
CA GLU A 89 1.45 18.84 3.08
C GLU A 89 0.15 19.53 3.49
N GLU A 90 -0.98 19.13 2.92
CA GLU A 90 -2.30 19.69 3.26
C GLU A 90 -2.67 19.52 4.74
N ILE A 91 -2.34 18.37 5.34
CA ILE A 91 -2.61 18.08 6.76
C ILE A 91 -1.70 18.94 7.65
N LEU A 92 -0.41 19.00 7.33
CA LEU A 92 0.56 19.83 8.07
C LEU A 92 0.22 21.32 8.01
N HIS A 93 -0.23 21.83 6.86
CA HIS A 93 -0.68 23.22 6.74
C HIS A 93 -1.89 23.56 7.62
N ARG A 94 -2.70 22.56 7.98
CA ARG A 94 -3.79 22.71 8.96
C ARG A 94 -3.33 22.57 10.41
N GLY A 95 -2.03 22.42 10.66
CA GLY A 95 -1.47 22.22 11.99
C GLY A 95 -1.73 20.82 12.56
N LYS A 96 -2.17 19.86 11.74
CA LYS A 96 -2.52 18.51 12.15
C LYS A 96 -1.41 17.50 11.89
N VAL A 97 -1.48 16.34 12.55
CA VAL A 97 -0.50 15.27 12.42
C VAL A 97 -0.90 14.31 11.28
N PRO A 98 -0.13 14.17 10.19
CA PRO A 98 -0.38 13.16 9.18
C PRO A 98 0.04 11.77 9.68
N ILE A 99 -0.89 10.80 9.60
CA ILE A 99 -0.70 9.41 10.01
C ILE A 99 -0.90 8.51 8.80
N ILE A 100 0.19 7.98 8.23
CA ILE A 100 0.11 6.95 7.21
C ILE A 100 -0.21 5.64 7.91
N CYS A 101 -1.29 4.96 7.53
CA CYS A 101 -1.69 3.70 8.12
C CYS A 101 -1.96 2.65 7.04
N GLY A 102 -1.24 1.52 7.07
CA GLY A 102 -1.50 0.49 6.06
C GLY A 102 -0.63 -0.74 6.12
N GLY A 103 -0.88 -1.62 5.15
CA GLY A 103 -0.17 -2.89 5.01
C GLY A 103 0.56 -3.05 3.68
N THR A 104 0.48 -2.09 2.76
CA THR A 104 1.17 -2.15 1.48
C THR A 104 2.57 -1.57 1.62
N GLY A 105 3.53 -2.42 2.03
CA GLY A 105 4.89 -2.01 2.37
C GLY A 105 5.58 -1.20 1.27
N PHE A 106 5.40 -1.59 -0.01
CA PHE A 106 6.00 -0.86 -1.14
C PHE A 106 5.44 0.57 -1.27
N TRP A 107 4.17 0.79 -0.96
CA TRP A 107 3.57 2.13 -0.95
C TRP A 107 4.12 3.00 0.19
N ILE A 108 4.27 2.39 1.36
CA ILE A 108 4.87 3.06 2.53
C ILE A 108 6.31 3.46 2.19
N SER A 109 7.13 2.53 1.69
CA SER A 109 8.51 2.83 1.29
C SER A 109 8.59 3.89 0.19
N ALA A 110 7.63 3.93 -0.73
CA ALA A 110 7.61 4.95 -1.79
C ALA A 110 7.51 6.37 -1.23
N VAL A 111 6.78 6.56 -0.13
CA VAL A 111 6.64 7.86 0.55
C VAL A 111 7.82 8.11 1.51
N VAL A 112 8.13 7.14 2.38
CA VAL A 112 9.15 7.28 3.45
C VAL A 112 10.55 7.43 2.90
N ASP A 113 10.88 6.72 1.81
CA ASP A 113 12.20 6.74 1.16
C ASP A 113 12.21 7.62 -0.09
N ASP A 114 11.10 8.31 -0.36
CA ASP A 114 10.93 9.17 -1.53
C ASP A 114 11.34 8.48 -2.84
N LEU A 115 10.87 7.23 -3.08
CA LEU A 115 11.31 6.43 -4.22
C LEU A 115 11.02 7.13 -5.56
N ASP A 116 12.02 7.14 -6.43
CA ASP A 116 11.87 7.62 -7.80
C ASP A 116 11.25 6.54 -8.68
N PHE A 117 10.30 6.93 -9.50
CA PHE A 117 9.68 6.05 -10.49
C PHE A 117 9.92 6.60 -11.89
N PRO A 118 10.44 5.79 -12.84
CA PRO A 118 10.59 6.22 -14.23
C PRO A 118 9.25 6.64 -14.84
N GLU A 119 9.21 7.81 -15.46
CA GLU A 119 8.03 8.34 -16.17
C GLU A 119 7.83 7.64 -17.51
N VAL A 120 7.63 6.33 -17.49
CA VAL A 120 7.33 5.49 -18.63
C VAL A 120 5.92 4.95 -18.47
N ALA A 121 5.02 5.37 -19.34
CA ALA A 121 3.65 4.88 -19.36
C ALA A 121 3.61 3.37 -19.69
N PRO A 122 2.61 2.61 -19.18
CA PRO A 122 2.42 1.21 -19.55
C PRO A 122 2.15 1.04 -21.03
N ASP A 123 2.95 0.22 -21.72
CA ASP A 123 2.67 -0.23 -23.09
C ASP A 123 1.96 -1.59 -23.03
N TRP A 124 0.63 -1.55 -23.08
CA TRP A 124 -0.20 -2.75 -22.99
C TRP A 124 0.03 -3.74 -24.14
N LYS A 125 0.37 -3.23 -25.36
CA LYS A 125 0.69 -4.08 -26.50
C LYS A 125 1.98 -4.84 -26.26
N LEU A 126 3.03 -4.13 -25.87
CA LEU A 126 4.33 -4.71 -25.52
C LEU A 126 4.18 -5.71 -24.35
N ARG A 127 3.45 -5.35 -23.29
CA ARG A 127 3.20 -6.23 -22.15
C ARG A 127 2.51 -7.53 -22.55
N LYS A 128 1.53 -7.46 -23.45
CA LYS A 128 0.84 -8.64 -23.99
C LYS A 128 1.80 -9.54 -24.79
N GLU A 129 2.72 -8.97 -25.55
CA GLU A 129 3.75 -9.71 -26.30
C GLU A 129 4.77 -10.35 -25.34
N LEU A 130 5.33 -9.58 -24.43
CA LEU A 130 6.28 -10.07 -23.44
C LEU A 130 5.64 -11.09 -22.50
N GLY A 131 4.36 -10.96 -22.19
CA GLY A 131 3.59 -11.89 -21.40
C GLY A 131 3.54 -13.32 -21.92
N LYS A 132 3.80 -13.54 -23.22
CA LYS A 132 3.86 -14.88 -23.84
C LYS A 132 5.22 -15.57 -23.64
N LYS A 133 6.28 -14.82 -23.29
CA LYS A 133 7.63 -15.35 -23.09
C LYS A 133 7.77 -15.99 -21.72
N SER A 134 8.73 -16.89 -21.56
CA SER A 134 9.11 -17.43 -20.24
C SER A 134 9.85 -16.38 -19.40
N ALA A 135 10.03 -16.63 -18.10
CA ALA A 135 10.82 -15.73 -17.25
C ALA A 135 12.32 -15.76 -17.67
N GLU A 136 12.82 -16.92 -18.06
CA GLU A 136 14.18 -17.14 -18.54
C GLU A 136 14.45 -16.32 -19.81
N ASP A 137 13.53 -16.35 -20.79
CA ASP A 137 13.68 -15.58 -22.03
C ASP A 137 13.66 -14.08 -21.78
N LEU A 138 12.75 -13.63 -20.90
CA LEU A 138 12.68 -12.22 -20.51
C LEU A 138 13.93 -11.76 -19.78
N PHE A 139 14.50 -12.60 -18.91
CA PHE A 139 15.73 -12.30 -18.21
C PHE A 139 16.90 -12.20 -19.17
N ALA A 140 17.05 -13.15 -20.10
CA ALA A 140 18.10 -13.11 -21.12
C ALA A 140 17.97 -11.93 -22.08
N GLU A 141 16.74 -11.49 -22.42
CA GLU A 141 16.50 -10.27 -23.20
C GLU A 141 16.93 -9.02 -22.40
N LEU A 142 16.53 -8.94 -21.13
CA LEU A 142 16.90 -7.82 -20.25
C LEU A 142 18.41 -7.75 -20.02
N GLU A 143 19.08 -8.87 -19.86
CA GLU A 143 20.53 -8.95 -19.66
C GLU A 143 21.32 -8.34 -20.82
N LYS A 144 20.84 -8.53 -22.05
CA LYS A 144 21.43 -7.89 -23.25
C LYS A 144 21.20 -6.38 -23.31
N MET A 145 20.09 -5.90 -22.72
CA MET A 145 19.72 -4.48 -22.76
C MET A 145 20.29 -3.70 -21.57
N ASP A 146 20.28 -4.29 -20.39
CA ASP A 146 20.71 -3.67 -19.13
C ASP A 146 21.30 -4.74 -18.19
N PRO A 147 22.58 -5.13 -18.36
CA PRO A 147 23.25 -6.13 -17.52
C PRO A 147 23.26 -5.72 -16.02
N GLU A 148 23.41 -4.42 -15.73
CA GLU A 148 23.43 -3.96 -14.34
C GLU A 148 22.09 -4.22 -13.64
N ARG A 149 20.98 -4.04 -14.34
CA ARG A 149 19.65 -4.29 -13.79
C ARG A 149 19.45 -5.75 -13.43
N THR A 150 20.04 -6.68 -14.18
CA THR A 150 19.88 -8.11 -13.93
C THR A 150 20.57 -8.60 -12.65
N VAL A 151 21.60 -7.90 -12.17
CA VAL A 151 22.25 -8.23 -10.88
C VAL A 151 21.28 -8.16 -9.69
N SER A 152 20.29 -7.29 -9.75
CA SER A 152 19.39 -6.99 -8.60
C SER A 152 17.94 -7.40 -8.79
N ILE A 153 17.53 -7.79 -10.01
CA ILE A 153 16.15 -8.19 -10.28
C ILE A 153 15.94 -9.68 -9.99
N ASP A 154 14.77 -10.03 -9.45
CA ASP A 154 14.39 -11.42 -9.28
C ASP A 154 14.12 -12.07 -10.65
N PRO A 155 14.95 -13.06 -11.08
CA PRO A 155 14.85 -13.68 -12.40
C PRO A 155 13.55 -14.46 -12.61
N ASN A 156 12.85 -14.85 -11.54
CA ASN A 156 11.58 -15.58 -11.60
C ASN A 156 10.36 -14.66 -11.58
N ASN A 157 10.54 -13.36 -11.36
CA ASN A 157 9.43 -12.43 -11.27
C ASN A 157 9.10 -11.81 -12.65
N LYS A 158 8.29 -12.52 -13.42
CA LYS A 158 7.91 -12.14 -14.77
C LYS A 158 7.34 -10.72 -14.88
N PHE A 159 6.55 -10.27 -13.90
CA PHE A 159 5.99 -8.91 -13.91
C PHE A 159 7.09 -7.84 -13.80
N ARG A 160 8.10 -8.08 -12.95
CA ARG A 160 9.25 -7.17 -12.81
C ARG A 160 10.13 -7.18 -14.04
N LEU A 161 10.35 -8.35 -14.64
CA LEU A 161 11.11 -8.48 -15.89
C LEU A 161 10.43 -7.73 -17.04
N ILE A 162 9.12 -7.91 -17.21
CA ILE A 162 8.34 -7.18 -18.23
C ILE A 162 8.46 -5.66 -18.01
N ARG A 163 8.30 -5.20 -16.77
CA ARG A 163 8.40 -3.77 -16.48
C ARG A 163 9.80 -3.22 -16.72
N ALA A 164 10.85 -3.94 -16.34
CA ALA A 164 12.23 -3.54 -16.60
C ALA A 164 12.51 -3.46 -18.11
N THR A 165 12.10 -4.47 -18.88
CA THR A 165 12.23 -4.49 -20.34
C THR A 165 11.47 -3.33 -21.00
N GLU A 166 10.24 -3.02 -20.54
CA GLU A 166 9.47 -1.87 -20.99
C GLU A 166 10.21 -0.55 -20.77
N ILE A 167 10.78 -0.36 -19.57
CA ILE A 167 11.57 0.84 -19.24
C ILE A 167 12.83 0.91 -20.12
N CYS A 168 13.58 -0.19 -20.27
CA CYS A 168 14.75 -0.24 -21.12
C CYS A 168 14.45 0.10 -22.57
N LYS A 169 13.32 -0.39 -23.13
CA LYS A 169 12.90 -0.04 -24.49
C LYS A 169 12.56 1.44 -24.65
N ALA A 170 12.05 2.08 -23.61
CA ALA A 170 11.68 3.49 -23.64
C ALA A 170 12.85 4.45 -23.37
N LEU A 171 13.75 4.09 -22.44
CA LEU A 171 14.81 4.98 -21.92
C LEU A 171 16.24 4.50 -22.20
N GLY A 172 16.41 3.30 -22.79
CA GLY A 172 17.71 2.67 -23.02
C GLY A 172 18.21 1.81 -21.85
N SER A 173 17.93 2.20 -20.62
CA SER A 173 18.24 1.45 -19.40
C SER A 173 17.25 1.76 -18.29
N VAL A 174 17.22 0.95 -17.23
CA VAL A 174 16.44 1.26 -16.03
C VAL A 174 17.20 2.28 -15.18
N PRO A 175 16.65 3.48 -14.94
CA PRO A 175 17.32 4.48 -14.10
C PRO A 175 17.64 3.94 -12.72
N LYS A 176 18.87 4.21 -12.24
CA LYS A 176 19.27 3.84 -10.87
C LYS A 176 18.49 4.72 -9.88
N PRO A 177 17.87 4.13 -8.86
CA PRO A 177 17.24 4.94 -7.82
C PRO A 177 18.31 5.75 -7.08
N LYS A 178 18.00 7.01 -6.79
CA LYS A 178 18.86 7.81 -5.90
C LYS A 178 18.92 7.16 -4.51
N THR A 179 20.06 7.20 -3.88
CA THR A 179 20.19 6.78 -2.48
C THR A 179 19.47 7.78 -1.57
N ARG A 180 19.17 7.40 -0.33
CA ARG A 180 18.49 8.28 0.61
C ARG A 180 19.31 9.53 0.93
N GLU A 181 20.63 9.40 0.99
CA GLU A 181 21.57 10.50 1.23
C GLU A 181 21.59 11.53 0.09
N GLN A 182 21.23 11.11 -1.12
CA GLN A 182 21.14 11.96 -2.31
C GLN A 182 19.78 12.67 -2.43
N LYS A 183 18.87 12.44 -1.48
CA LYS A 183 17.51 13.00 -1.48
C LYS A 183 17.34 13.98 -0.34
N SER A 184 16.69 15.10 -0.63
CA SER A 184 16.23 16.03 0.38
C SER A 184 14.82 15.64 0.81
N ILE A 185 14.69 14.71 1.75
CA ILE A 185 13.40 14.32 2.31
C ILE A 185 13.06 15.37 3.39
N PRO A 186 11.97 16.17 3.21
CA PRO A 186 11.68 17.29 4.08
C PRO A 186 11.09 16.87 5.44
N TYR A 187 10.85 15.56 5.65
CA TYR A 187 10.18 15.05 6.84
C TYR A 187 10.99 13.94 7.50
N GLU A 188 10.95 13.90 8.83
CA GLU A 188 11.28 12.70 9.57
C GLU A 188 10.05 11.80 9.70
N PHE A 189 10.25 10.49 9.57
CA PHE A 189 9.19 9.50 9.68
C PHE A 189 9.43 8.58 10.87
N LEU A 190 8.58 8.68 11.89
CA LEU A 190 8.48 7.63 12.91
C LEU A 190 7.67 6.47 12.33
N GLN A 191 8.27 5.29 12.23
CA GLN A 191 7.63 4.07 11.73
C GLN A 191 7.41 3.08 12.88
N ILE A 192 6.14 2.79 13.17
CA ILE A 192 5.72 1.89 14.23
C ILE A 192 5.06 0.66 13.63
N GLY A 193 5.64 -0.51 13.88
CA GLY A 193 5.09 -1.81 13.51
C GLY A 193 4.26 -2.41 14.64
N ILE A 194 3.04 -2.84 14.34
CA ILE A 194 2.20 -3.58 15.29
C ILE A 194 2.63 -5.04 15.29
N LYS A 195 3.18 -5.49 16.42
CA LYS A 195 3.55 -6.89 16.63
C LYS A 195 2.30 -7.71 16.96
N THR A 196 2.17 -8.86 16.35
CA THR A 196 1.05 -9.79 16.55
C THR A 196 1.59 -11.22 16.42
N GLU A 197 1.25 -12.08 17.36
CA GLU A 197 1.62 -13.50 17.31
C GLU A 197 0.95 -14.20 16.11
N LYS A 198 1.64 -15.21 15.54
CA LYS A 198 1.18 -15.86 14.30
C LYS A 198 -0.14 -16.59 14.47
N GLU A 199 -0.30 -17.32 15.58
CA GLU A 199 -1.48 -18.11 15.91
C GLU A 199 -2.70 -17.20 16.07
N ASP A 200 -2.54 -16.10 16.77
CA ASP A 200 -3.57 -15.05 16.92
C ASP A 200 -3.94 -14.41 15.59
N LEU A 201 -2.95 -14.17 14.74
CA LEU A 201 -3.17 -13.56 13.45
C LEU A 201 -4.01 -14.46 12.53
N HIS A 202 -3.72 -15.76 12.47
CA HIS A 202 -4.47 -16.71 11.64
C HIS A 202 -5.91 -16.84 12.10
N SER A 203 -6.14 -16.93 13.42
CA SER A 203 -7.49 -17.02 13.98
C SER A 203 -8.30 -15.75 13.72
N LYS A 204 -7.70 -14.57 13.88
CA LYS A 204 -8.31 -13.27 13.59
C LYS A 204 -8.62 -13.09 12.10
N ILE A 205 -7.73 -13.54 11.20
CA ILE A 205 -7.98 -13.51 9.75
C ILE A 205 -9.16 -14.41 9.39
N LYS A 206 -9.21 -15.65 9.92
CA LYS A 206 -10.30 -16.57 9.65
C LYS A 206 -11.63 -16.02 10.14
N LYS A 207 -11.71 -15.64 11.43
CA LYS A 207 -12.92 -15.06 12.04
C LYS A 207 -13.44 -13.86 11.22
N ARG A 208 -12.55 -12.95 10.86
CA ARG A 208 -12.90 -11.76 10.07
C ARG A 208 -13.35 -12.11 8.64
N LEU A 209 -12.87 -13.20 8.07
CA LEU A 209 -13.34 -13.69 6.78
C LEU A 209 -14.75 -14.23 6.88
N ASP A 210 -15.02 -15.07 7.89
CA ASP A 210 -16.34 -15.63 8.16
C ASP A 210 -17.36 -14.50 8.39
N GLU A 211 -17.05 -13.53 9.27
CA GLU A 211 -17.89 -12.36 9.51
C GLU A 211 -18.23 -11.56 8.23
N ARG A 212 -17.28 -11.44 7.30
CA ARG A 212 -17.52 -10.72 6.05
C ARG A 212 -18.37 -11.47 5.05
N PHE A 213 -18.27 -12.79 5.01
CA PHE A 213 -19.19 -13.60 4.24
C PHE A 213 -20.63 -13.39 4.72
N ASP A 214 -20.83 -13.39 6.05
CA ASP A 214 -22.15 -13.17 6.65
C ASP A 214 -22.68 -11.73 6.43
N LEU A 215 -21.79 -10.75 6.28
CA LEU A 215 -22.12 -9.34 6.04
C LEU A 215 -22.36 -8.99 4.56
N GLY A 216 -22.24 -9.94 3.61
CA GLY A 216 -22.58 -9.71 2.21
C GLY A 216 -21.38 -9.47 1.28
N MET A 217 -20.22 -10.06 1.57
CA MET A 217 -19.05 -9.96 0.69
C MET A 217 -19.29 -10.56 -0.70
N ILE A 218 -20.15 -11.57 -0.82
CA ILE A 218 -20.50 -12.17 -2.12
C ILE A 218 -21.32 -11.16 -2.93
N GLU A 219 -22.29 -10.53 -2.32
CA GLU A 219 -23.14 -9.51 -2.92
C GLU A 219 -22.34 -8.28 -3.37
N GLU A 220 -21.29 -7.90 -2.61
CA GLU A 220 -20.35 -6.85 -3.03
C GLU A 220 -19.65 -7.23 -4.35
N VAL A 221 -19.13 -8.46 -4.46
CA VAL A 221 -18.45 -8.95 -5.67
C VAL A 221 -19.42 -9.04 -6.86
N GLU A 222 -20.63 -9.53 -6.65
CA GLU A 222 -21.67 -9.56 -7.68
C GLU A 222 -22.07 -8.15 -8.13
N GLY A 223 -22.16 -7.21 -7.20
CA GLY A 223 -22.42 -5.80 -7.48
C GLY A 223 -21.34 -5.18 -8.35
N LEU A 224 -20.08 -5.41 -8.03
CA LEU A 224 -18.94 -4.94 -8.83
C LEU A 224 -18.97 -5.54 -10.25
N TYR A 225 -19.24 -6.84 -10.37
CA TYR A 225 -19.36 -7.49 -11.67
C TYR A 225 -20.52 -6.91 -12.50
N LYS A 226 -21.70 -6.71 -11.90
CA LYS A 226 -22.87 -6.06 -12.54
C LYS A 226 -22.56 -4.63 -12.98
N ASN A 227 -21.63 -3.94 -12.30
CA ASN A 227 -21.14 -2.61 -12.63
C ASN A 227 -19.91 -2.64 -13.59
N ASN A 228 -19.80 -3.67 -14.41
CA ASN A 228 -18.79 -3.85 -15.47
C ASN A 228 -17.33 -3.98 -14.98
N VAL A 229 -17.08 -4.40 -13.75
CA VAL A 229 -15.74 -4.80 -13.33
C VAL A 229 -15.52 -6.25 -13.78
N SER A 230 -14.56 -6.50 -14.67
CA SER A 230 -14.33 -7.84 -15.23
C SER A 230 -13.83 -8.84 -14.18
N TRP A 231 -14.08 -10.13 -14.39
CA TRP A 231 -13.56 -11.20 -13.51
C TRP A 231 -12.04 -11.18 -13.41
N GLU A 232 -11.32 -10.95 -14.52
CA GLU A 232 -9.86 -10.81 -14.51
C GLU A 232 -9.40 -9.67 -13.61
N ARG A 233 -10.15 -8.57 -13.60
CA ARG A 233 -9.87 -7.42 -12.72
C ARG A 233 -10.12 -7.76 -11.26
N LEU A 234 -11.25 -8.40 -10.96
CA LEU A 234 -11.60 -8.87 -9.61
C LEU A 234 -10.57 -9.88 -9.07
N GLU A 235 -10.13 -10.85 -9.89
CA GLU A 235 -9.04 -11.76 -9.53
C GLU A 235 -7.71 -11.02 -9.31
N GLY A 236 -7.43 -10.01 -10.10
CA GLY A 236 -6.25 -9.16 -9.98
C GLY A 236 -6.19 -8.38 -8.67
N PHE A 237 -7.33 -8.05 -8.08
CA PHE A 237 -7.39 -7.48 -6.74
C PHE A 237 -6.98 -8.47 -5.64
N GLY A 238 -7.05 -9.78 -5.92
CA GLY A 238 -6.58 -10.80 -4.99
C GLY A 238 -7.47 -10.92 -3.77
N LEU A 239 -8.71 -11.38 -3.97
CA LEU A 239 -9.68 -11.60 -2.90
C LEU A 239 -9.17 -12.53 -1.79
N GLU A 240 -9.78 -12.43 -0.65
CA GLU A 240 -9.58 -12.96 0.71
C GLU A 240 -8.82 -14.29 0.88
N TYR A 241 -8.97 -15.29 0.00
CA TYR A 241 -8.28 -16.59 0.09
C TYR A 241 -6.74 -16.50 0.08
N ARG A 242 -6.17 -15.37 -0.37
CA ARG A 242 -4.72 -15.12 -0.37
C ARG A 242 -4.24 -14.35 0.86
N ARG A 243 -5.10 -13.99 1.82
CA ARG A 243 -4.74 -13.09 2.93
C ARG A 243 -3.73 -13.66 3.89
N VAL A 244 -3.75 -14.94 4.19
CA VAL A 244 -2.72 -15.56 5.05
C VAL A 244 -1.34 -15.44 4.40
N HIS A 245 -1.24 -15.75 3.12
CA HIS A 245 -0.02 -15.56 2.34
C HIS A 245 0.36 -14.08 2.19
N TYR A 246 -0.63 -13.20 2.11
CA TYR A 246 -0.41 -11.75 2.06
C TYR A 246 0.15 -11.22 3.38
N ALA A 247 -0.39 -11.60 4.52
CA ALA A 247 0.12 -11.23 5.84
C ALA A 247 1.58 -11.66 6.03
N LYS A 248 1.94 -12.89 5.59
CA LYS A 248 3.32 -13.37 5.62
C LYS A 248 4.23 -12.51 4.74
N ARG A 249 3.80 -12.14 3.53
CA ARG A 249 4.58 -11.24 2.65
C ARG A 249 4.74 -9.84 3.24
N GLN A 250 3.70 -9.30 3.88
CA GLN A 250 3.79 -8.02 4.60
C GLN A 250 4.88 -8.07 5.67
N MET A 251 4.88 -9.09 6.52
CA MET A 251 5.89 -9.26 7.56
C MET A 251 7.30 -9.41 6.98
N THR A 252 7.46 -10.21 5.92
CA THR A 252 8.75 -10.36 5.22
C THR A 252 9.26 -9.03 4.66
N TRP A 253 8.36 -8.16 4.23
CA TRP A 253 8.73 -6.82 3.75
C TRP A 253 9.15 -5.93 4.90
N PHE A 254 8.31 -5.79 5.92
CA PHE A 254 8.54 -4.86 7.02
C PHE A 254 9.76 -5.24 7.89
N GLN A 255 10.04 -6.53 8.08
CA GLN A 255 11.21 -7.00 8.84
C GLN A 255 12.56 -6.58 8.23
N LYS A 256 12.60 -6.21 6.95
CA LYS A 256 13.82 -5.72 6.30
C LYS A 256 14.15 -4.28 6.66
N ASP A 257 13.19 -3.50 7.07
CA ASP A 257 13.40 -2.10 7.46
C ASP A 257 13.68 -1.99 8.96
N LYS A 258 14.94 -1.76 9.30
CA LYS A 258 15.43 -1.66 10.70
C LYS A 258 14.95 -0.39 11.41
N ARG A 259 14.36 0.57 10.71
CA ARG A 259 13.81 1.82 11.28
C ARG A 259 12.46 1.60 11.93
N ILE A 260 11.81 0.46 11.66
CA ILE A 260 10.51 0.14 12.23
C ILE A 260 10.68 -0.27 13.69
N VAL A 261 10.05 0.47 14.58
CA VAL A 261 9.96 0.15 16.00
C VAL A 261 8.72 -0.73 16.21
N TRP A 262 8.95 -1.98 16.60
CA TRP A 262 7.89 -2.96 16.80
C TRP A 262 7.33 -2.88 18.21
N MET A 263 6.02 -2.74 18.34
CA MET A 263 5.32 -2.55 19.62
C MET A 263 4.13 -3.51 19.74
N GLU A 264 3.85 -3.94 20.95
CA GLU A 264 2.78 -4.88 21.26
C GLU A 264 1.56 -4.16 21.83
N THR A 265 1.78 -3.11 22.60
CA THR A 265 0.70 -2.41 23.32
C THR A 265 0.46 -1.00 22.79
N TYR A 266 -0.77 -0.54 22.92
CA TYR A 266 -1.11 0.84 22.58
C TYR A 266 -0.36 1.86 23.45
N GLY A 267 -0.09 1.54 24.72
CA GLY A 267 0.64 2.42 25.63
C GLY A 267 2.07 2.71 25.16
N GLU A 268 2.77 1.69 24.63
CA GLU A 268 4.09 1.84 24.01
C GLU A 268 4.02 2.73 22.78
N ILE A 269 3.04 2.48 21.89
CA ILE A 269 2.81 3.26 20.66
C ILE A 269 2.58 4.73 21.00
N GLU A 270 1.72 4.99 21.99
CA GLU A 270 1.40 6.34 22.42
C GLU A 270 2.60 7.08 23.01
N LYS A 271 3.38 6.41 23.87
CA LYS A 271 4.59 6.98 24.49
C LYS A 271 5.61 7.37 23.43
N GLU A 272 5.89 6.50 22.48
CA GLU A 272 6.84 6.76 21.40
C GLU A 272 6.36 7.90 20.48
N THR A 273 5.07 7.89 20.15
CA THR A 273 4.44 8.96 19.37
C THR A 273 4.57 10.31 20.05
N LYS A 274 4.32 10.40 21.37
CA LYS A 274 4.44 11.61 22.14
C LYS A 274 5.89 12.12 22.15
N GLY A 275 6.86 11.22 22.31
CA GLY A 275 8.28 11.58 22.24
C GLY A 275 8.73 12.09 20.86
N PHE A 276 8.11 11.63 19.80
CA PHE A 276 8.40 12.03 18.43
C PHE A 276 7.76 13.40 18.07
N ILE A 277 6.50 13.62 18.43
CA ILE A 277 5.76 14.87 18.09
C ILE A 277 6.21 16.02 18.97
N GLY A 278 6.70 15.74 20.20
CA GLY A 278 7.13 16.77 21.16
C GLY A 278 8.58 17.28 20.94
N LYS A 279 9.25 16.81 19.88
CA LYS A 279 10.55 17.32 19.43
C LYS A 279 10.34 18.46 18.43
#